data_94657d7d48a63b928f4a75cf0787b3ad
#
_entry.id   94657d7d48a63b928f4a75cf0787b3ad
#
_cell.length_a   1.000
_cell.length_b   1.000
_cell.length_c   1.000
_cell.angle_alpha   90.00
_cell.angle_beta   90.00
_cell.angle_gamma   90.00
#
_symmetry.space_group_name_H-M   'P 1'
#
loop_
_entity.id
_entity.type
_entity.pdbx_description
1 polymer ?
#
loop_
_entity_poly.entity_id
_entity_poly.type
_entity_poly.pdbx_seq_one_letter_code
_entity_poly.pdbx_strand_id
1 'polypeptide(L)'
;MRLSTLTQAVALITATLMLTACGDDSDVSTEIIDGTPPLLTTDSNFSSGYSAVAAVFVSGQVQDSGGIKSVTYTLNGRAPQSLTIDTNGYFNDRILLDLGENSIALAATDNAGNIMRSTKNMYLGDTVAAGGSHTAALHDGQLYGWGRNNYGQTGTAYTSTFTDTMGHPELPTLMNNAPKNLISIKFNQNHSLAIDNKGQVYSWGNDAYGQLGRGQSNRHSCVKSADCRLDISAIAGIDNAVMLAAGYNHNLVLTKDGSIWAFGANAQGQLGNNTAINSSIPVKVDFSASEGVGHIIQVVASSSSSYALDDKGQVWGWGSDASANLGRSQACDKANNCINITNKPVRINVIAQDLADSTAQRVEKEIITQLAAGKDHVLALTNKDSVYGWGLNASSQIGYNGIGFKNTVNAWASTITAPTKLPWFAGQEVRRVYANGNASYVLLDNVAANNSNTRASDGILYAWGMFGETDGKGKTSYENLNEPTNKLTSLKNIDNMTMGTMHLIAHEKPLNQNNGIPFKNGNLFTWGWSFEGSLGNENIAY
;
A
#
# COMPACT_ATOMS: atom_id res chain seq x y z
N MET A 1 -3.84 -4.09 -33.40
CA MET A 1 -5.11 -3.57 -33.91
C MET A 1 -6.17 -4.66 -33.84
N ARG A 2 -6.88 -4.75 -32.73
CA ARG A 2 -8.17 -5.46 -32.60
C ARG A 2 -8.90 -4.77 -31.47
N LEU A 3 -9.90 -3.96 -31.80
CA LEU A 3 -10.92 -3.47 -30.90
C LEU A 3 -11.73 -4.67 -30.40
N SER A 4 -11.76 -4.91 -29.09
CA SER A 4 -12.78 -5.75 -28.47
C SER A 4 -13.95 -4.85 -28.12
N THR A 5 -14.98 -4.92 -28.95
CA THR A 5 -16.29 -4.33 -28.68
C THR A 5 -16.94 -5.08 -27.51
N LEU A 6 -16.98 -4.45 -26.34
CA LEU A 6 -17.92 -4.82 -25.28
C LEU A 6 -19.30 -4.28 -25.69
N THR A 7 -20.10 -5.16 -26.29
CA THR A 7 -21.51 -4.88 -26.52
C THR A 7 -22.27 -5.19 -25.22
N GLN A 8 -22.43 -4.21 -24.35
CA GLN A 8 -23.45 -4.29 -23.32
C GLN A 8 -24.80 -3.96 -23.97
N ALA A 9 -25.68 -4.93 -23.89
CA ALA A 9 -27.05 -4.79 -24.36
C ALA A 9 -27.77 -3.71 -23.54
N VAL A 10 -27.99 -2.55 -24.13
CA VAL A 10 -28.93 -1.55 -23.62
C VAL A 10 -30.31 -2.10 -23.88
N ALA A 11 -31.00 -2.57 -22.86
CA ALA A 11 -32.42 -2.91 -22.95
C ALA A 11 -33.22 -1.59 -23.09
N LEU A 12 -33.54 -1.24 -24.30
CA LEU A 12 -34.46 -0.15 -24.60
C LEU A 12 -35.87 -0.65 -24.28
N ILE A 13 -36.39 -0.27 -23.10
CA ILE A 13 -37.81 -0.47 -22.80
C ILE A 13 -38.58 0.64 -23.52
N THR A 14 -39.04 0.35 -24.72
CA THR A 14 -40.04 1.17 -25.41
C THR A 14 -41.41 0.87 -24.78
N ALA A 15 -41.91 1.79 -23.97
CA ALA A 15 -43.30 1.79 -23.53
C ALA A 15 -44.15 2.26 -24.71
N THR A 16 -44.86 1.33 -25.37
CA THR A 16 -45.85 1.65 -26.40
C THR A 16 -47.13 2.07 -25.68
N LEU A 17 -47.39 3.35 -25.59
CA LEU A 17 -48.71 3.88 -25.21
C LEU A 17 -49.63 3.79 -26.43
N MET A 18 -50.67 2.97 -26.37
CA MET A 18 -51.81 3.06 -27.30
C MET A 18 -52.67 4.26 -26.90
N LEU A 19 -52.60 5.31 -27.69
CA LEU A 19 -53.55 6.42 -27.64
C LEU A 19 -54.77 6.09 -28.52
N THR A 20 -55.92 5.89 -27.89
CA THR A 20 -57.21 6.02 -28.60
C THR A 20 -57.56 7.49 -28.67
N ALA A 21 -57.56 8.02 -29.89
CA ALA A 21 -57.94 9.41 -30.16
C ALA A 21 -59.45 9.59 -30.00
N CYS A 22 -59.85 10.57 -29.18
CA CYS A 22 -61.03 11.33 -29.31
C CYS A 22 -60.66 12.79 -29.03
N GLY A 23 -60.93 13.68 -30.00
CA GLY A 23 -60.43 15.04 -30.09
C GLY A 23 -60.93 15.97 -28.99
N ASP A 24 -60.03 16.90 -28.63
CA ASP A 24 -60.31 18.34 -28.62
C ASP A 24 -58.96 19.08 -28.43
N ASP A 25 -58.83 20.20 -29.17
CA ASP A 25 -57.68 21.08 -29.18
C ASP A 25 -57.43 21.69 -27.79
N SER A 26 -56.39 21.22 -27.10
CA SER A 26 -55.61 22.00 -26.16
C SER A 26 -54.19 21.44 -26.18
N ASP A 27 -53.19 22.28 -26.53
CA ASP A 27 -51.76 22.02 -26.42
C ASP A 27 -51.40 21.62 -24.97
N VAL A 28 -51.56 20.36 -24.63
CA VAL A 28 -50.93 19.78 -23.45
C VAL A 28 -49.58 19.27 -23.92
N SER A 29 -48.55 20.10 -23.79
CA SER A 29 -47.16 19.62 -23.80
C SER A 29 -47.07 18.64 -22.63
N THR A 30 -47.18 17.35 -22.88
CA THR A 30 -46.79 16.33 -21.91
C THR A 30 -45.27 16.47 -21.72
N GLU A 31 -44.87 17.26 -20.74
CA GLU A 31 -43.50 17.17 -20.25
C GLU A 31 -43.25 15.70 -19.88
N ILE A 32 -42.42 15.04 -20.66
CA ILE A 32 -41.95 13.71 -20.31
C ILE A 32 -41.07 13.93 -19.08
N ILE A 33 -41.62 13.68 -17.88
CA ILE A 33 -40.85 13.74 -16.63
C ILE A 33 -39.82 12.63 -16.71
N ASP A 34 -38.56 13.00 -16.76
CA ASP A 34 -37.46 12.05 -16.66
C ASP A 34 -37.51 11.37 -15.27
N GLY A 35 -37.79 10.07 -15.26
CA GLY A 35 -37.85 9.25 -14.05
C GLY A 35 -36.67 8.30 -13.89
N THR A 36 -35.64 8.43 -14.74
CA THR A 36 -34.48 7.53 -14.74
C THR A 36 -33.32 8.17 -14.00
N PRO A 37 -32.73 7.49 -12.96
CA PRO A 37 -31.55 8.00 -12.33
C PRO A 37 -30.34 8.02 -13.28
N PRO A 38 -29.36 8.93 -13.05
CA PRO A 38 -28.14 8.99 -13.86
C PRO A 38 -27.32 7.71 -13.73
N LEU A 39 -26.59 7.34 -14.79
CA LEU A 39 -25.62 6.27 -14.77
C LEU A 39 -24.33 6.78 -14.12
N LEU A 40 -23.97 6.20 -12.96
CA LEU A 40 -22.72 6.50 -12.25
C LEU A 40 -21.78 5.31 -12.34
N THR A 41 -20.63 5.48 -12.97
CA THR A 41 -19.54 4.50 -13.03
C THR A 41 -18.32 5.03 -12.28
N THR A 42 -17.59 4.14 -11.61
CA THR A 42 -16.33 4.48 -10.92
C THR A 42 -15.20 3.62 -11.46
N ASP A 43 -14.00 4.18 -11.50
CA ASP A 43 -12.81 3.44 -11.93
C ASP A 43 -12.49 2.28 -10.97
N SER A 44 -11.84 1.23 -11.49
CA SER A 44 -11.48 0.02 -10.74
C SER A 44 -10.61 0.33 -9.52
N ASN A 45 -9.75 1.36 -9.61
CA ASN A 45 -8.87 1.81 -8.52
C ASN A 45 -9.64 2.38 -7.31
N PHE A 46 -10.89 2.79 -7.50
CA PHE A 46 -11.78 3.20 -6.41
C PHE A 46 -12.66 2.03 -5.97
N SER A 47 -12.08 1.11 -5.21
CA SER A 47 -12.74 -0.11 -4.73
C SER A 47 -12.74 -0.19 -3.20
N SER A 48 -13.69 -0.97 -2.65
CA SER A 48 -13.68 -1.27 -1.21
C SER A 48 -12.51 -2.16 -0.83
N GLY A 49 -11.95 -1.97 0.37
CA GLY A 49 -10.84 -2.77 0.90
C GLY A 49 -9.84 -1.93 1.68
N TYR A 50 -8.67 -2.48 1.97
CA TYR A 50 -7.58 -1.74 2.62
C TYR A 50 -7.00 -0.69 1.68
N SER A 51 -6.71 0.51 2.19
CA SER A 51 -6.00 1.55 1.43
C SER A 51 -4.51 1.51 1.74
N ALA A 52 -3.69 1.56 0.69
CA ALA A 52 -2.24 1.71 0.82
C ALA A 52 -1.79 3.17 0.96
N VAL A 53 -2.72 4.12 0.84
CA VAL A 53 -2.46 5.57 0.80
C VAL A 53 -3.45 6.32 1.70
N ALA A 54 -3.01 7.43 2.28
CA ALA A 54 -3.83 8.27 3.16
C ALA A 54 -4.87 9.12 2.40
N ALA A 55 -4.79 9.19 1.08
CA ALA A 55 -5.79 9.83 0.25
C ALA A 55 -6.09 8.99 -1.00
N VAL A 56 -7.35 8.79 -1.29
CA VAL A 56 -7.79 8.04 -2.47
C VAL A 56 -8.26 8.98 -3.55
N PHE A 57 -8.00 8.60 -4.81
CA PHE A 57 -8.59 9.26 -5.96
C PHE A 57 -9.97 8.65 -6.22
N VAL A 58 -10.99 9.50 -6.19
CA VAL A 58 -12.36 9.14 -6.56
C VAL A 58 -12.57 9.59 -7.97
N SER A 59 -12.49 8.66 -8.91
CA SER A 59 -12.61 8.92 -10.34
C SER A 59 -13.69 8.06 -10.96
N GLY A 60 -14.28 8.58 -12.05
CA GLY A 60 -15.35 7.91 -12.77
C GLY A 60 -16.08 8.83 -13.72
N GLN A 61 -17.23 8.36 -14.20
CA GLN A 61 -18.08 9.10 -15.12
C GLN A 61 -19.54 9.04 -14.68
N VAL A 62 -20.24 10.15 -14.88
CA VAL A 62 -21.69 10.24 -14.73
C VAL A 62 -22.30 10.65 -16.06
N GLN A 63 -23.40 9.99 -16.45
CA GLN A 63 -24.11 10.25 -17.70
C GLN A 63 -25.62 10.25 -17.47
N ASP A 64 -26.31 11.17 -18.11
CA ASP A 64 -27.74 11.26 -18.12
C ASP A 64 -28.24 12.04 -19.36
N SER A 65 -29.36 11.62 -19.94
CA SER A 65 -29.97 12.26 -21.13
C SER A 65 -30.58 13.62 -20.82
N GLY A 66 -31.09 13.82 -19.59
CA GLY A 66 -31.66 15.07 -19.09
C GLY A 66 -30.61 16.03 -18.51
N GLY A 67 -29.34 15.56 -18.43
CA GLY A 67 -28.23 16.31 -17.91
C GLY A 67 -28.01 16.13 -16.41
N ILE A 68 -26.80 16.40 -15.99
CA ILE A 68 -26.36 16.20 -14.60
C ILE A 68 -26.41 17.51 -13.82
N LYS A 69 -27.11 17.50 -12.70
CA LYS A 69 -27.21 18.62 -11.76
C LYS A 69 -25.98 18.68 -10.82
N SER A 70 -25.60 17.53 -10.25
CA SER A 70 -24.49 17.47 -9.31
C SER A 70 -23.97 16.05 -9.09
N VAL A 71 -22.68 15.96 -8.76
CA VAL A 71 -22.07 14.77 -8.16
C VAL A 71 -21.48 15.18 -6.82
N THR A 72 -21.80 14.44 -5.76
CA THR A 72 -21.30 14.70 -4.40
C THR A 72 -20.78 13.45 -3.76
N TYR A 73 -19.91 13.61 -2.74
CA TYR A 73 -19.54 12.53 -1.84
C TYR A 73 -19.77 12.92 -0.38
N THR A 74 -19.98 11.91 0.45
CA THR A 74 -19.90 12.02 1.93
C THR A 74 -18.85 11.07 2.43
N LEU A 75 -18.02 11.53 3.36
CA LEU A 75 -17.05 10.70 4.09
C LEU A 75 -17.55 10.50 5.51
N ASN A 76 -17.75 9.24 5.92
CA ASN A 76 -18.15 8.88 7.28
C ASN A 76 -19.42 9.62 7.78
N GLY A 77 -20.39 9.85 6.89
CA GLY A 77 -21.63 10.56 7.19
C GLY A 77 -21.50 12.07 7.43
N ARG A 78 -20.35 12.67 7.11
CA ARG A 78 -20.15 14.14 7.18
C ARG A 78 -21.00 14.86 6.13
N ALA A 79 -21.01 16.19 6.19
CA ALA A 79 -21.70 17.01 5.18
C ALA A 79 -21.22 16.69 3.75
N PRO A 80 -22.14 16.60 2.78
CA PRO A 80 -21.78 16.33 1.38
C PRO A 80 -20.81 17.39 0.84
N GLN A 81 -19.84 16.91 0.06
CA GLN A 81 -18.88 17.73 -0.68
C GLN A 81 -19.13 17.53 -2.18
N SER A 82 -19.06 18.59 -2.97
CA SER A 82 -19.24 18.53 -4.42
C SER A 82 -17.98 18.02 -5.10
N LEU A 83 -18.15 17.12 -6.07
CA LEU A 83 -17.11 16.76 -7.03
C LEU A 83 -17.24 17.62 -8.28
N THR A 84 -16.11 18.05 -8.82
CA THR A 84 -16.09 18.77 -10.10
C THR A 84 -16.23 17.78 -11.24
N ILE A 85 -17.23 17.98 -12.11
CA ILE A 85 -17.44 17.19 -13.32
C ILE A 85 -17.05 18.02 -14.55
N ASP A 86 -16.42 17.40 -15.53
CA ASP A 86 -16.15 18.03 -16.82
C ASP A 86 -17.37 17.97 -17.77
N THR A 87 -17.24 18.53 -18.96
CA THR A 87 -18.31 18.56 -19.98
C THR A 87 -18.74 17.19 -20.49
N ASN A 88 -17.93 16.15 -20.26
CA ASN A 88 -18.21 14.76 -20.64
C ASN A 88 -18.72 13.93 -19.44
N GLY A 89 -18.92 14.57 -18.28
CA GLY A 89 -19.38 13.93 -17.06
C GLY A 89 -18.27 13.21 -16.27
N TYR A 90 -17.01 13.37 -16.61
CA TYR A 90 -15.92 12.79 -15.84
C TYR A 90 -15.63 13.59 -14.58
N PHE A 91 -15.36 12.88 -13.49
CA PHE A 91 -14.88 13.44 -12.25
C PHE A 91 -13.60 12.71 -11.81
N ASN A 92 -12.72 13.47 -11.18
CA ASN A 92 -11.49 12.95 -10.56
C ASN A 92 -11.10 13.91 -9.45
N ASP A 93 -11.31 13.50 -8.20
CA ASP A 93 -10.99 14.29 -7.02
C ASP A 93 -10.30 13.43 -5.98
N ARG A 94 -9.70 14.07 -4.99
CA ARG A 94 -8.97 13.42 -3.93
C ARG A 94 -9.73 13.52 -2.61
N ILE A 95 -9.90 12.38 -1.94
CA ILE A 95 -10.49 12.29 -0.60
C ILE A 95 -9.44 11.81 0.39
N LEU A 96 -9.14 12.64 1.40
CA LEU A 96 -8.32 12.25 2.54
C LEU A 96 -9.11 11.32 3.44
N LEU A 97 -8.55 10.14 3.72
CA LEU A 97 -9.14 9.16 4.60
C LEU A 97 -8.84 9.49 6.07
N ASP A 98 -9.76 9.10 6.95
CA ASP A 98 -9.46 9.01 8.37
C ASP A 98 -8.75 7.68 8.67
N LEU A 99 -7.98 7.63 9.74
CA LEU A 99 -7.35 6.42 10.20
C LEU A 99 -8.44 5.38 10.59
N GLY A 100 -8.28 4.14 10.15
CA GLY A 100 -9.26 3.07 10.34
C GLY A 100 -10.34 3.02 9.26
N GLU A 101 -11.57 2.79 9.68
CA GLU A 101 -12.72 2.57 8.79
C GLU A 101 -13.21 3.87 8.14
N ASN A 102 -13.46 3.82 6.83
CA ASN A 102 -14.00 4.92 6.04
C ASN A 102 -15.14 4.43 5.17
N SER A 103 -16.26 5.15 5.19
CA SER A 103 -17.39 4.96 4.28
C SER A 103 -17.50 6.17 3.37
N ILE A 104 -17.29 5.97 2.07
CA ILE A 104 -17.40 7.01 1.04
C ILE A 104 -18.66 6.73 0.24
N ALA A 105 -19.68 7.57 0.40
CA ALA A 105 -20.92 7.47 -0.35
C ALA A 105 -20.97 8.55 -1.43
N LEU A 106 -21.01 8.12 -2.69
CA LEU A 106 -21.22 8.97 -3.86
C LEU A 106 -22.72 9.13 -4.14
N ALA A 107 -23.13 10.31 -4.57
CA ALA A 107 -24.48 10.57 -5.05
C ALA A 107 -24.42 11.43 -6.32
N ALA A 108 -24.95 10.91 -7.43
CA ALA A 108 -25.15 11.64 -8.67
C ALA A 108 -26.63 12.01 -8.78
N THR A 109 -26.92 13.28 -9.03
CA THR A 109 -28.29 13.81 -9.19
C THR A 109 -28.43 14.43 -10.57
N ASP A 110 -29.47 14.07 -11.30
CA ASP A 110 -29.83 14.69 -12.58
C ASP A 110 -30.63 16.00 -12.43
N ASN A 111 -30.95 16.63 -13.53
CA ASN A 111 -31.74 17.88 -13.53
C ASN A 111 -33.21 17.67 -13.13
N ALA A 112 -33.75 16.45 -13.27
CA ALA A 112 -35.08 16.08 -12.85
C ALA A 112 -35.19 15.75 -11.35
N GLY A 113 -34.04 15.56 -10.67
CA GLY A 113 -33.94 15.26 -9.24
C GLY A 113 -33.82 13.78 -8.92
N ASN A 114 -33.67 12.89 -9.90
CA ASN A 114 -33.41 11.47 -9.65
C ASN A 114 -31.98 11.28 -9.18
N ILE A 115 -31.76 10.30 -8.28
CA ILE A 115 -30.47 10.13 -7.59
C ILE A 115 -29.96 8.70 -7.74
N MET A 116 -28.73 8.54 -8.26
CA MET A 116 -27.95 7.30 -8.17
C MET A 116 -26.96 7.38 -7.02
N ARG A 117 -26.83 6.28 -6.26
CA ARG A 117 -25.91 6.21 -5.13
C ARG A 117 -24.97 5.01 -5.26
N SER A 118 -23.73 5.20 -4.83
CA SER A 118 -22.72 4.14 -4.71
C SER A 118 -21.91 4.35 -3.43
N THR A 119 -21.66 3.28 -2.67
CA THR A 119 -20.86 3.37 -1.43
C THR A 119 -19.67 2.43 -1.51
N LYS A 120 -18.50 2.93 -1.12
CA LYS A 120 -17.27 2.16 -0.95
C LYS A 120 -16.81 2.25 0.50
N ASN A 121 -16.43 1.12 1.06
CA ASN A 121 -15.87 1.05 2.40
C ASN A 121 -14.38 0.75 2.31
N MET A 122 -13.56 1.59 2.96
CA MET A 122 -12.11 1.49 2.92
C MET A 122 -11.54 1.48 4.35
N TYR A 123 -10.40 0.85 4.53
CA TYR A 123 -9.67 0.86 5.78
C TYR A 123 -8.26 1.44 5.56
N LEU A 124 -7.94 2.51 6.28
CA LEU A 124 -6.59 3.07 6.33
C LEU A 124 -5.86 2.55 7.56
N GLY A 125 -4.83 1.74 7.35
CA GLY A 125 -4.00 1.13 8.38
C GLY A 125 -3.65 -0.31 8.04
N ASP A 126 -2.64 -0.84 8.70
CA ASP A 126 -2.19 -2.23 8.55
C ASP A 126 -2.59 -3.03 9.79
N THR A 127 -3.47 -4.02 9.63
CA THR A 127 -3.90 -4.89 10.74
C THR A 127 -3.03 -6.12 10.93
N VAL A 128 -2.10 -6.36 10.01
CA VAL A 128 -1.09 -7.41 10.06
C VAL A 128 0.28 -6.83 9.84
N ALA A 129 1.29 -7.35 10.53
CA ALA A 129 2.67 -6.91 10.38
C ALA A 129 3.65 -8.08 10.50
N ALA A 130 4.71 -8.04 9.70
CA ALA A 130 5.81 -9.00 9.75
C ALA A 130 7.16 -8.26 9.73
N GLY A 131 8.06 -8.64 10.62
CA GLY A 131 9.42 -8.12 10.72
C GLY A 131 10.47 -9.11 10.19
N GLY A 132 11.69 -9.09 10.75
CA GLY A 132 12.75 -10.03 10.33
C GLY A 132 12.33 -11.48 10.50
N SER A 133 11.90 -11.84 11.73
CA SER A 133 11.42 -13.18 12.09
C SER A 133 10.33 -13.12 13.15
N HIS A 134 9.57 -12.04 13.21
CA HIS A 134 8.44 -11.88 14.12
C HIS A 134 7.23 -11.35 13.38
N THR A 135 6.04 -11.65 13.89
CA THR A 135 4.78 -11.37 13.24
C THR A 135 3.77 -10.84 14.26
N ALA A 136 2.84 -10.05 13.83
CA ALA A 136 1.69 -9.65 14.63
C ALA A 136 0.43 -9.45 13.80
N ALA A 137 -0.70 -9.53 14.52
CA ALA A 137 -2.01 -9.21 13.99
C ALA A 137 -2.83 -8.41 15.01
N LEU A 138 -3.66 -7.51 14.52
CA LEU A 138 -4.71 -6.86 15.28
C LEU A 138 -6.01 -7.66 15.13
N HIS A 139 -6.63 -7.99 16.23
CA HIS A 139 -7.97 -8.57 16.28
C HIS A 139 -8.80 -7.84 17.33
N ASP A 140 -9.91 -7.25 16.92
CA ASP A 140 -10.77 -6.41 17.77
C ASP A 140 -10.00 -5.32 18.54
N GLY A 141 -9.03 -4.67 17.90
CA GLY A 141 -8.19 -3.64 18.49
C GLY A 141 -7.17 -4.15 19.52
N GLN A 142 -7.08 -5.47 19.69
CA GLN A 142 -6.07 -6.13 20.52
C GLN A 142 -4.89 -6.60 19.65
N LEU A 143 -3.70 -6.50 20.21
CA LEU A 143 -2.47 -6.87 19.52
C LEU A 143 -2.02 -8.27 19.95
N TYR A 144 -1.84 -9.14 18.97
CA TYR A 144 -1.25 -10.47 19.11
C TYR A 144 0.10 -10.50 18.42
N GLY A 145 1.13 -11.06 19.09
CA GLY A 145 2.47 -11.17 18.55
C GLY A 145 3.06 -12.55 18.72
N TRP A 146 3.93 -12.95 17.80
CA TRP A 146 4.64 -14.23 17.82
C TRP A 146 5.93 -14.18 17.02
N GLY A 147 6.73 -15.25 17.14
CA GLY A 147 8.04 -15.37 16.51
C GLY A 147 9.15 -14.80 17.38
N ARG A 148 10.24 -14.42 16.75
CA ARG A 148 11.48 -13.99 17.43
C ARG A 148 11.26 -12.82 18.39
N ASN A 149 11.87 -12.92 19.59
CA ASN A 149 11.69 -11.93 20.65
C ASN A 149 13.00 -11.52 21.39
N ASN A 150 14.17 -11.66 20.75
CA ASN A 150 15.48 -11.39 21.37
C ASN A 150 15.69 -9.92 21.78
N TYR A 151 14.91 -9.02 21.23
CA TYR A 151 14.91 -7.57 21.49
C TYR A 151 13.59 -7.09 22.12
N GLY A 152 12.69 -8.00 22.49
CA GLY A 152 11.34 -7.65 22.93
C GLY A 152 10.40 -7.24 21.78
N GLN A 153 10.76 -7.51 20.53
CA GLN A 153 10.04 -7.04 19.35
C GLN A 153 8.64 -7.61 19.18
N THR A 154 8.31 -8.75 19.80
CA THR A 154 6.92 -9.23 19.84
C THR A 154 6.04 -8.47 20.82
N GLY A 155 6.63 -7.72 21.77
CA GLY A 155 5.90 -7.00 22.81
C GLY A 155 5.33 -7.88 23.92
N THR A 156 5.58 -9.18 23.92
CA THR A 156 5.19 -10.09 24.99
C THR A 156 6.11 -9.91 26.19
N ALA A 157 5.56 -10.03 27.41
CA ALA A 157 6.31 -9.88 28.64
C ALA A 157 7.49 -10.86 28.69
N TYR A 158 8.67 -10.30 28.91
CA TYR A 158 9.92 -11.04 28.97
C TYR A 158 10.27 -11.36 30.41
N THR A 159 10.59 -12.61 30.73
CA THR A 159 11.21 -12.96 31.99
C THR A 159 12.72 -13.04 31.82
N SER A 160 13.46 -12.53 32.79
CA SER A 160 14.94 -12.36 32.80
C SER A 160 15.76 -13.64 32.72
N THR A 161 15.16 -14.81 32.48
CA THR A 161 15.82 -16.13 32.44
C THR A 161 16.06 -16.65 31.03
N PHE A 162 16.13 -15.76 30.06
CA PHE A 162 16.17 -16.09 28.66
C PHE A 162 17.53 -16.60 28.18
N THR A 163 17.60 -17.87 27.89
CA THR A 163 18.64 -18.46 27.06
C THR A 163 18.15 -18.60 25.65
N ASP A 164 19.02 -18.47 24.66
CA ASP A 164 18.81 -18.32 23.21
C ASP A 164 17.78 -19.24 22.53
N THR A 165 17.21 -20.21 23.21
CA THR A 165 16.38 -21.26 22.63
C THR A 165 14.95 -21.33 23.16
N MET A 166 14.58 -20.58 24.18
CA MET A 166 13.26 -20.73 24.80
C MET A 166 12.63 -19.39 25.16
N GLY A 167 11.66 -18.92 24.38
CA GLY A 167 10.82 -17.78 24.75
C GLY A 167 10.42 -16.91 23.56
N HIS A 168 10.51 -17.48 22.43
CA HIS A 168 9.80 -16.94 21.29
C HIS A 168 8.38 -17.44 21.38
N PRO A 169 7.35 -16.57 21.37
CA PRO A 169 5.98 -17.04 21.23
C PRO A 169 5.83 -17.77 19.90
N GLU A 170 5.57 -19.05 19.91
CA GLU A 170 5.42 -19.87 18.71
C GLU A 170 4.00 -19.79 18.14
N LEU A 171 3.06 -19.33 18.98
CA LEU A 171 1.65 -19.11 18.65
C LEU A 171 1.28 -17.64 18.86
N PRO A 172 0.24 -17.15 18.16
CA PRO A 172 -0.30 -15.83 18.40
C PRO A 172 -0.60 -15.59 19.88
N THR A 173 0.16 -14.72 20.53
CA THR A 173 0.07 -14.44 21.96
C THR A 173 -0.41 -13.04 22.19
N LEU A 174 -1.48 -12.89 23.01
CA LEU A 174 -2.04 -11.59 23.35
C LEU A 174 -1.01 -10.73 24.11
N MET A 175 -0.79 -9.52 23.61
CA MET A 175 0.07 -8.53 24.27
C MET A 175 -0.74 -7.71 25.29
N ASN A 176 -0.79 -8.18 26.53
CA ASN A 176 -1.61 -7.56 27.59
C ASN A 176 -1.21 -6.10 27.91
N ASN A 177 0.04 -5.71 27.60
CA ASN A 177 0.58 -4.37 27.82
C ASN A 177 0.40 -3.44 26.62
N ALA A 178 -0.18 -3.91 25.52
CA ALA A 178 -0.44 -3.07 24.36
C ALA A 178 -1.53 -2.04 24.66
N PRO A 179 -1.41 -0.83 24.11
CA PRO A 179 -2.48 0.14 24.13
C PRO A 179 -3.75 -0.45 23.50
N LYS A 180 -4.91 -0.03 23.99
CA LYS A 180 -6.20 -0.40 23.42
C LYS A 180 -6.49 0.45 22.19
N ASN A 181 -7.35 -0.06 21.31
CA ASN A 181 -7.80 0.64 20.10
C ASN A 181 -6.68 0.95 19.10
N LEU A 182 -5.73 0.03 18.98
CA LEU A 182 -4.77 0.09 17.90
C LEU A 182 -5.47 -0.10 16.55
N ILE A 183 -5.08 0.70 15.58
CA ILE A 183 -5.65 0.72 14.23
C ILE A 183 -4.64 0.22 13.18
N SER A 184 -3.36 0.53 13.38
CA SER A 184 -2.30 0.18 12.44
C SER A 184 -1.06 -0.29 13.16
N ILE A 185 -0.40 -1.30 12.60
CA ILE A 185 0.88 -1.83 13.08
C ILE A 185 1.88 -1.93 11.92
N LYS A 186 3.15 -1.68 12.20
CA LYS A 186 4.23 -1.82 11.20
C LYS A 186 5.47 -2.36 11.87
N PHE A 187 6.04 -3.41 11.27
CA PHE A 187 7.22 -4.08 11.80
C PHE A 187 8.32 -4.09 10.74
N ASN A 188 9.56 -4.07 11.20
CA ASN A 188 10.72 -4.42 10.37
C ASN A 188 11.83 -4.95 11.26
N GLN A 189 12.74 -5.73 10.72
CA GLN A 189 13.87 -6.39 11.36
C GLN A 189 13.60 -6.80 12.83
N ASN A 190 13.91 -5.94 13.80
CA ASN A 190 13.85 -6.24 15.23
C ASN A 190 13.13 -5.16 16.05
N HIS A 191 12.33 -4.32 15.43
CA HIS A 191 11.53 -3.30 16.12
C HIS A 191 10.12 -3.20 15.53
N SER A 192 9.24 -2.59 16.29
CA SER A 192 7.81 -2.58 16.03
C SER A 192 7.20 -1.22 16.33
N LEU A 193 6.21 -0.84 15.54
CA LEU A 193 5.45 0.40 15.65
C LEU A 193 3.95 0.11 15.62
N ALA A 194 3.16 0.97 16.26
CA ALA A 194 1.71 0.98 16.16
C ALA A 194 1.14 2.39 16.19
N ILE A 195 -0.06 2.56 15.66
CA ILE A 195 -0.88 3.78 15.79
C ILE A 195 -2.21 3.40 16.42
N ASP A 196 -2.67 4.18 17.39
CA ASP A 196 -4.02 4.06 17.94
C ASP A 196 -5.04 4.92 17.17
N ASN A 197 -6.31 4.80 17.53
CA ASN A 197 -7.41 5.53 16.89
C ASN A 197 -7.39 7.06 17.08
N LYS A 198 -6.42 7.59 17.85
CA LYS A 198 -6.20 9.03 18.03
C LYS A 198 -5.00 9.54 17.22
N GLY A 199 -4.33 8.64 16.49
CA GLY A 199 -3.10 8.98 15.77
C GLY A 199 -1.87 9.08 16.67
N GLN A 200 -1.90 8.51 17.89
CA GLN A 200 -0.72 8.40 18.74
C GLN A 200 0.13 7.22 18.29
N VAL A 201 1.44 7.45 18.12
CA VAL A 201 2.41 6.44 17.71
C VAL A 201 3.05 5.78 18.92
N TYR A 202 3.22 4.47 18.86
CA TYR A 202 3.87 3.63 19.87
C TYR A 202 5.02 2.85 19.25
N SER A 203 6.05 2.53 20.04
CA SER A 203 7.22 1.76 19.60
C SER A 203 7.77 0.84 20.67
N TRP A 204 8.40 -0.27 20.24
CA TRP A 204 9.08 -1.23 21.13
C TRP A 204 10.08 -2.09 20.33
N GLY A 205 10.94 -2.83 21.05
CA GLY A 205 11.98 -3.68 20.47
C GLY A 205 13.36 -3.04 20.47
N ASN A 206 14.16 -3.30 19.44
CA ASN A 206 15.54 -2.81 19.31
C ASN A 206 15.60 -1.28 19.17
N ASP A 207 16.54 -0.64 19.89
CA ASP A 207 16.74 0.82 19.89
C ASP A 207 18.22 1.24 19.69
N ALA A 208 19.06 0.34 19.15
CA ALA A 208 20.50 0.59 19.03
C ALA A 208 20.87 1.85 18.23
N TYR A 209 19.99 2.26 17.31
CA TYR A 209 20.16 3.45 16.47
C TYR A 209 19.18 4.57 16.83
N GLY A 210 18.38 4.43 17.89
CA GLY A 210 17.31 5.36 18.23
C GLY A 210 16.02 5.15 17.41
N GLN A 211 15.85 3.97 16.79
CA GLN A 211 14.70 3.66 15.94
C GLN A 211 13.37 3.57 16.68
N LEU A 212 13.36 3.68 17.99
CA LEU A 212 12.10 3.79 18.74
C LEU A 212 11.62 5.24 18.91
N GLY A 213 12.45 6.24 18.62
CA GLY A 213 12.03 7.65 18.63
C GLY A 213 11.70 8.22 20.02
N ARG A 214 12.07 7.54 21.11
CA ARG A 214 11.69 7.88 22.50
C ARG A 214 12.82 8.54 23.31
N GLY A 215 13.85 9.05 22.64
CA GLY A 215 15.02 9.63 23.31
C GLY A 215 15.96 8.58 23.90
N GLN A 216 16.96 9.03 24.65
CA GLN A 216 18.03 8.19 25.19
C GLN A 216 17.72 7.59 26.58
N SER A 217 16.63 8.02 27.23
CA SER A 217 16.26 7.56 28.57
C SER A 217 15.60 6.18 28.56
N ASN A 218 15.77 5.42 29.67
CA ASN A 218 15.10 4.13 29.92
C ASN A 218 15.43 3.02 28.90
N ARG A 219 16.66 2.96 28.42
CA ARG A 219 17.15 1.82 27.65
C ARG A 219 17.44 0.63 28.59
N HIS A 220 17.10 -0.56 28.13
CA HIS A 220 17.35 -1.80 28.84
C HIS A 220 18.32 -2.68 28.07
N SER A 221 19.04 -3.53 28.76
CA SER A 221 19.85 -4.58 28.14
C SER A 221 18.94 -5.77 27.78
N CYS A 222 18.89 -6.12 26.52
CA CYS A 222 18.27 -7.34 26.03
C CYS A 222 19.32 -8.40 25.69
N VAL A 223 18.91 -9.63 25.44
CA VAL A 223 19.82 -10.76 25.19
C VAL A 223 20.82 -10.48 24.04
N LYS A 224 20.39 -9.74 23.01
CA LYS A 224 21.22 -9.44 21.82
C LYS A 224 21.59 -7.95 21.68
N SER A 225 21.16 -7.07 22.59
CA SER A 225 21.45 -5.64 22.50
C SER A 225 21.40 -4.98 23.87
N ALA A 226 22.34 -4.08 24.15
CA ALA A 226 22.30 -3.20 25.32
C ALA A 226 21.21 -2.12 25.21
N ASP A 227 20.66 -1.91 24.01
CA ASP A 227 19.74 -0.83 23.69
C ASP A 227 18.44 -1.39 23.11
N CYS A 228 17.49 -1.76 23.97
CA CYS A 228 16.16 -2.20 23.58
C CYS A 228 15.10 -1.69 24.56
N ARG A 229 13.83 -1.85 24.16
CA ARG A 229 12.70 -1.52 25.04
C ARG A 229 11.61 -2.57 24.92
N LEU A 230 11.26 -3.16 26.05
CA LEU A 230 10.26 -4.20 26.17
C LEU A 230 8.85 -3.61 26.33
N ASP A 231 8.76 -2.37 26.84
CA ASP A 231 7.53 -1.65 27.05
C ASP A 231 7.00 -1.04 25.75
N ILE A 232 5.72 -1.21 25.50
CA ILE A 232 5.03 -0.54 24.38
C ILE A 232 4.62 0.84 24.87
N SER A 233 5.32 1.88 24.44
CA SER A 233 5.09 3.25 24.91
C SER A 233 5.02 4.25 23.78
N ALA A 234 4.28 5.34 24.04
CA ALA A 234 4.06 6.42 23.10
C ALA A 234 5.35 7.18 22.74
N ILE A 235 5.43 7.59 21.49
CA ILE A 235 6.44 8.52 20.99
C ILE A 235 5.90 9.94 21.17
N ALA A 236 6.67 10.81 21.82
CA ALA A 236 6.31 12.22 22.00
C ALA A 236 6.61 13.04 20.74
N GLY A 237 5.82 14.10 20.52
CA GLY A 237 6.07 15.09 19.47
C GLY A 237 5.57 14.71 18.08
N ILE A 238 4.76 13.64 17.97
CA ILE A 238 4.03 13.31 16.75
C ILE A 238 2.55 13.22 17.08
N ASP A 239 1.76 14.06 16.44
CA ASP A 239 0.31 14.09 16.58
C ASP A 239 -0.37 13.77 15.25
N ASN A 240 -1.57 13.19 15.30
CA ASN A 240 -2.38 12.88 14.12
C ASN A 240 -1.66 12.02 13.07
N ALA A 241 -0.90 11.02 13.50
CA ALA A 241 -0.29 10.05 12.61
C ALA A 241 -1.37 9.25 11.87
N VAL A 242 -1.15 9.02 10.57
CA VAL A 242 -2.08 8.26 9.70
C VAL A 242 -1.41 7.09 9.01
N MET A 243 -0.06 7.06 8.92
CA MET A 243 0.66 5.98 8.27
C MET A 243 2.06 5.80 8.87
N LEU A 244 2.52 4.56 8.89
CA LEU A 244 3.86 4.15 9.33
C LEU A 244 4.62 3.52 8.18
N ALA A 245 5.93 3.78 8.11
CA ALA A 245 6.85 2.98 7.34
C ALA A 245 8.08 2.65 8.18
N ALA A 246 8.51 1.40 8.16
CA ALA A 246 9.66 0.92 8.91
C ALA A 246 10.74 0.42 7.95
N GLY A 247 11.92 1.04 7.99
CA GLY A 247 13.14 0.55 7.38
C GLY A 247 13.89 -0.39 8.33
N TYR A 248 15.13 -0.80 7.99
CA TYR A 248 15.87 -1.73 8.87
C TYR A 248 16.11 -1.14 10.26
N ASN A 249 16.54 0.11 10.34
CA ASN A 249 16.89 0.78 11.59
C ASN A 249 16.40 2.23 11.62
N HIS A 250 15.43 2.61 10.79
CA HIS A 250 14.81 3.93 10.79
C HIS A 250 13.31 3.82 10.51
N ASN A 251 12.57 4.85 10.82
CA ASN A 251 11.13 4.89 10.63
C ASN A 251 10.67 6.21 10.05
N LEU A 252 9.55 6.16 9.35
CA LEU A 252 8.82 7.32 8.88
C LEU A 252 7.39 7.26 9.43
N VAL A 253 6.89 8.40 9.84
CA VAL A 253 5.51 8.60 10.26
C VAL A 253 4.91 9.73 9.44
N LEU A 254 3.86 9.42 8.69
CA LEU A 254 3.07 10.41 7.96
C LEU A 254 1.95 10.92 8.87
N THR A 255 1.83 12.22 8.98
CA THR A 255 0.72 12.88 9.69
C THR A 255 -0.35 13.38 8.72
N LYS A 256 -1.56 13.61 9.22
CA LYS A 256 -2.74 13.97 8.41
C LYS A 256 -2.56 15.26 7.60
N ASP A 257 -1.67 16.15 8.03
CA ASP A 257 -1.31 17.38 7.32
C ASP A 257 -0.32 17.17 6.16
N GLY A 258 0.11 15.94 5.91
CA GLY A 258 1.10 15.58 4.90
C GLY A 258 2.55 15.76 5.36
N SER A 259 2.80 16.09 6.63
CA SER A 259 4.16 16.15 7.17
C SER A 259 4.71 14.74 7.42
N ILE A 260 6.02 14.57 7.24
CA ILE A 260 6.73 13.32 7.55
C ILE A 260 7.68 13.55 8.71
N TRP A 261 7.59 12.69 9.72
CA TRP A 261 8.53 12.60 10.83
C TRP A 261 9.38 11.36 10.68
N ALA A 262 10.67 11.45 10.97
CA ALA A 262 11.62 10.35 10.84
C ALA A 262 12.49 10.23 12.10
N PHE A 263 12.92 9.01 12.44
CA PHE A 263 13.81 8.73 13.56
C PHE A 263 14.55 7.40 13.37
N GLY A 264 15.68 7.23 14.05
CA GLY A 264 16.55 6.06 13.96
C GLY A 264 17.87 6.36 13.25
N ALA A 265 18.39 5.36 12.51
CA ALA A 265 19.63 5.45 11.76
C ALA A 265 19.57 6.50 10.65
N ASN A 266 20.68 7.21 10.43
CA ASN A 266 20.77 8.27 9.42
C ASN A 266 22.14 8.36 8.70
N ALA A 267 23.01 7.38 8.89
CA ALA A 267 24.35 7.41 8.27
C ALA A 267 24.30 7.48 6.74
N GLN A 268 23.17 7.09 6.13
CA GLN A 268 22.90 7.18 4.68
C GLN A 268 21.98 8.34 4.31
N GLY A 269 21.64 9.23 5.26
CA GLY A 269 20.71 10.33 5.01
C GLY A 269 19.23 9.93 4.99
N GLN A 270 18.89 8.72 5.45
CA GLN A 270 17.55 8.13 5.36
C GLN A 270 16.48 8.85 6.20
N LEU A 271 16.85 9.74 7.13
CA LEU A 271 15.89 10.60 7.84
C LEU A 271 15.47 11.83 7.02
N GLY A 272 16.20 12.18 5.94
CA GLY A 272 15.81 13.28 5.04
C GLY A 272 15.81 14.67 5.66
N ASN A 273 16.50 14.88 6.76
CA ASN A 273 16.52 16.11 7.55
C ASN A 273 17.77 16.97 7.30
N ASN A 274 18.39 16.81 6.13
CA ASN A 274 19.62 17.50 5.71
C ASN A 274 20.85 17.16 6.58
N THR A 275 20.83 16.03 7.30
CA THR A 275 21.96 15.55 8.08
C THR A 275 22.25 14.08 7.77
N ALA A 276 23.36 13.55 8.29
CA ALA A 276 23.67 12.12 8.31
C ALA A 276 23.84 11.62 9.78
N ILE A 277 23.19 12.29 10.74
CA ILE A 277 23.29 11.97 12.16
C ILE A 277 22.04 11.22 12.59
N ASN A 278 22.21 10.06 13.25
CA ASN A 278 21.10 9.30 13.84
C ASN A 278 20.28 10.15 14.80
N SER A 279 18.97 9.92 14.85
CA SER A 279 18.11 10.62 15.79
C SER A 279 17.28 9.64 16.62
N SER A 280 17.39 9.74 17.94
CA SER A 280 16.54 8.98 18.88
C SER A 280 15.21 9.68 19.21
N ILE A 281 14.96 10.83 18.62
CA ILE A 281 13.69 11.58 18.71
C ILE A 281 13.19 11.88 17.30
N PRO A 282 11.88 12.09 17.10
CA PRO A 282 11.34 12.46 15.80
C PRO A 282 11.94 13.78 15.26
N VAL A 283 12.39 13.74 14.01
CA VAL A 283 12.82 14.92 13.24
C VAL A 283 11.96 15.05 11.99
N LYS A 284 11.67 16.26 11.58
CA LYS A 284 10.85 16.52 10.38
C LYS A 284 11.69 16.33 9.11
N VAL A 285 11.15 15.64 8.11
CA VAL A 285 11.75 15.53 6.78
C VAL A 285 11.73 16.90 6.10
N ASP A 286 12.85 17.28 5.49
CA ASP A 286 13.06 18.62 4.93
C ASP A 286 12.80 18.64 3.42
N PHE A 287 11.60 19.04 3.02
CA PHE A 287 11.21 19.29 1.63
C PHE A 287 11.51 20.70 1.12
N SER A 288 12.23 21.53 1.87
CA SER A 288 12.48 22.92 1.51
C SER A 288 13.19 23.13 0.16
N ALA A 289 13.95 22.13 -0.30
CA ALA A 289 14.60 22.14 -1.60
C ALA A 289 13.79 21.43 -2.71
N SER A 290 12.57 20.94 -2.40
CA SER A 290 11.74 20.12 -3.30
C SER A 290 10.67 21.00 -3.94
N GLU A 291 10.91 21.43 -5.18
CA GLU A 291 9.93 22.24 -5.90
C GLU A 291 8.69 21.45 -6.30
N GLY A 292 7.53 22.05 -6.11
CA GLY A 292 6.26 21.53 -6.60
C GLY A 292 5.72 20.31 -5.84
N VAL A 293 6.26 19.99 -4.64
CA VAL A 293 5.74 18.90 -3.80
C VAL A 293 4.26 19.14 -3.49
N GLY A 294 3.45 18.07 -3.63
CA GLY A 294 2.06 18.05 -3.24
C GLY A 294 1.86 17.66 -1.78
N HIS A 295 0.63 17.39 -1.40
CA HIS A 295 0.32 16.79 -0.10
C HIS A 295 0.79 15.32 -0.09
N ILE A 296 1.63 14.95 0.86
CA ILE A 296 2.11 13.56 0.94
C ILE A 296 0.97 12.64 1.37
N ILE A 297 0.79 11.55 0.64
CA ILE A 297 -0.29 10.58 0.83
C ILE A 297 0.21 9.16 1.14
N GLN A 298 1.51 8.89 0.94
CA GLN A 298 2.14 7.62 1.29
C GLN A 298 3.60 7.81 1.66
N VAL A 299 4.06 7.01 2.62
CA VAL A 299 5.47 6.82 2.94
C VAL A 299 5.81 5.33 2.88
N VAL A 300 6.98 5.00 2.33
CA VAL A 300 7.56 3.65 2.38
C VAL A 300 9.05 3.74 2.68
N ALA A 301 9.60 2.70 3.29
CA ALA A 301 11.01 2.64 3.68
C ALA A 301 11.62 1.31 3.24
N SER A 302 12.84 1.35 2.73
CA SER A 302 13.68 0.19 2.43
C SER A 302 14.72 -0.04 3.55
N SER A 303 15.80 -0.77 3.28
CA SER A 303 16.85 -0.97 4.28
C SER A 303 17.46 0.35 4.79
N SER A 304 17.84 1.23 3.89
CA SER A 304 18.50 2.51 4.18
C SER A 304 18.06 3.65 3.28
N SER A 305 16.91 3.52 2.63
CA SER A 305 16.31 4.56 1.81
C SER A 305 14.85 4.77 2.20
N SER A 306 14.34 5.93 1.91
CA SER A 306 13.01 6.39 2.26
C SER A 306 12.33 6.99 1.04
N TYR A 307 11.01 6.83 0.96
CA TYR A 307 10.23 7.32 -0.18
C TYR A 307 8.92 7.92 0.28
N ALA A 308 8.43 8.87 -0.51
CA ALA A 308 7.11 9.46 -0.34
C ALA A 308 6.42 9.56 -1.70
N LEU A 309 5.11 9.40 -1.69
CA LEU A 309 4.21 9.68 -2.80
C LEU A 309 3.33 10.86 -2.43
N ASP A 310 3.25 11.84 -3.31
CA ASP A 310 2.33 12.95 -3.12
C ASP A 310 1.03 12.78 -3.93
N ASP A 311 0.07 13.64 -3.64
CA ASP A 311 -1.26 13.67 -4.24
C ASP A 311 -1.28 14.06 -5.73
N LYS A 312 -0.11 14.44 -6.28
CA LYS A 312 0.06 14.69 -7.71
C LYS A 312 0.61 13.47 -8.45
N GLY A 313 0.82 12.35 -7.73
CA GLY A 313 1.47 11.16 -8.25
C GLY A 313 2.98 11.31 -8.43
N GLN A 314 3.60 12.29 -7.74
CA GLN A 314 5.05 12.49 -7.78
C GLN A 314 5.72 11.64 -6.71
N VAL A 315 6.81 10.98 -7.09
CA VAL A 315 7.60 10.13 -6.21
C VAL A 315 8.84 10.89 -5.74
N TRP A 316 9.07 10.86 -4.44
CA TRP A 316 10.21 11.46 -3.77
C TRP A 316 11.03 10.37 -3.09
N GLY A 317 12.36 10.44 -3.15
CA GLY A 317 13.24 9.46 -2.51
C GLY A 317 14.45 10.13 -1.87
N TRP A 318 14.96 9.54 -0.80
CA TRP A 318 16.18 9.96 -0.10
C TRP A 318 16.81 8.78 0.64
N GLY A 319 18.03 8.96 1.14
CA GLY A 319 18.82 7.93 1.77
C GLY A 319 19.87 7.34 0.83
N SER A 320 20.12 6.04 0.94
CA SER A 320 21.09 5.31 0.13
C SER A 320 20.64 5.17 -1.32
N ASP A 321 21.56 5.34 -2.26
CA ASP A 321 21.40 5.05 -3.70
C ASP A 321 22.42 4.00 -4.19
N ALA A 322 23.02 3.26 -3.28
CA ALA A 322 24.10 2.31 -3.59
C ALA A 322 23.68 1.18 -4.55
N SER A 323 22.40 0.81 -4.54
CA SER A 323 21.81 -0.18 -5.44
C SER A 323 20.87 0.46 -6.47
N ALA A 324 21.09 1.72 -6.81
CA ALA A 324 20.19 2.51 -7.66
C ALA A 324 18.75 2.61 -7.10
N ASN A 325 18.62 2.59 -5.77
CA ASN A 325 17.35 2.59 -5.05
C ASN A 325 16.52 3.84 -5.34
N LEU A 326 17.17 4.97 -5.67
CA LEU A 326 16.49 6.22 -5.97
C LEU A 326 16.09 6.34 -7.45
N GLY A 327 16.30 5.27 -8.25
CA GLY A 327 15.81 5.22 -9.64
C GLY A 327 16.33 6.33 -10.53
N ARG A 328 17.47 6.88 -10.22
CA ARG A 328 18.14 7.90 -11.01
C ARG A 328 19.47 7.35 -11.51
N SER A 329 19.78 7.59 -12.78
CA SER A 329 21.11 7.30 -13.32
C SER A 329 22.12 7.95 -12.38
N GLN A 330 22.96 7.14 -11.73
CA GLN A 330 23.93 7.65 -10.77
C GLN A 330 24.75 8.78 -11.42
N ALA A 331 24.68 9.97 -10.84
CA ALA A 331 25.58 11.05 -11.22
C ALA A 331 26.97 10.69 -10.67
N CYS A 332 27.75 9.98 -11.49
CA CYS A 332 29.14 9.72 -11.19
C CYS A 332 30.00 10.82 -11.82
N ASP A 333 31.04 11.27 -11.11
CA ASP A 333 32.04 12.15 -11.68
C ASP A 333 32.94 11.38 -12.69
N LYS A 334 33.84 12.12 -13.38
CA LYS A 334 34.77 11.52 -14.35
C LYS A 334 35.77 10.52 -13.73
N ALA A 335 35.86 10.47 -12.40
CA ALA A 335 36.69 9.55 -11.63
C ALA A 335 35.90 8.36 -11.08
N ASN A 336 34.64 8.15 -11.51
CA ASN A 336 33.71 7.11 -11.01
C ASN A 336 33.28 7.27 -9.53
N ASN A 337 33.39 8.46 -8.96
CA ASN A 337 32.81 8.74 -7.65
C ASN A 337 31.31 9.02 -7.83
N CYS A 338 30.48 8.10 -7.42
CA CYS A 338 29.04 8.23 -7.53
C CYS A 338 28.44 8.81 -6.25
N ILE A 339 27.46 9.69 -6.37
CA ILE A 339 26.69 10.20 -5.22
C ILE A 339 25.71 9.09 -4.81
N ASN A 340 26.11 8.31 -3.80
CA ASN A 340 25.34 7.16 -3.31
C ASN A 340 24.44 7.51 -2.11
N ILE A 341 24.41 8.78 -1.68
CA ILE A 341 23.68 9.24 -0.51
C ILE A 341 22.96 10.54 -0.82
N THR A 342 21.71 10.65 -0.37
CA THR A 342 20.92 11.87 -0.46
C THR A 342 20.21 12.09 0.87
N ASN A 343 20.52 13.18 1.56
CA ASN A 343 19.99 13.49 2.90
C ASN A 343 18.78 14.42 2.89
N LYS A 344 18.23 14.71 1.70
CA LYS A 344 16.96 15.43 1.46
C LYS A 344 16.15 14.73 0.40
N PRO A 345 14.82 14.85 0.41
CA PRO A 345 13.97 14.31 -0.65
C PRO A 345 14.35 14.87 -2.03
N VAL A 346 14.51 13.98 -3.00
CA VAL A 346 14.70 14.29 -4.41
C VAL A 346 13.63 13.63 -5.25
N ARG A 347 13.19 14.27 -6.32
CA ARG A 347 12.18 13.73 -7.21
C ARG A 347 12.71 12.53 -8.00
N ILE A 348 11.93 11.46 -8.06
CA ILE A 348 12.16 10.27 -8.88
C ILE A 348 11.19 10.32 -10.08
N ASN A 349 11.73 10.36 -11.29
CA ASN A 349 10.92 10.37 -12.51
C ASN A 349 10.55 8.93 -12.88
N VAL A 350 9.41 8.44 -12.39
CA VAL A 350 8.95 7.06 -12.64
C VAL A 350 8.34 6.93 -14.02
N ILE A 351 7.49 7.88 -14.40
CA ILE A 351 6.87 7.95 -15.72
C ILE A 351 7.60 9.02 -16.50
N ALA A 352 8.11 8.67 -17.69
CA ALA A 352 8.66 9.66 -18.59
C ALA A 352 7.56 10.68 -18.87
N GLN A 353 7.74 11.90 -18.40
CA GLN A 353 6.82 12.98 -18.71
C GLN A 353 6.95 13.25 -20.21
N ASP A 354 5.90 12.94 -20.97
CA ASP A 354 5.65 13.65 -22.21
C ASP A 354 5.39 15.11 -21.85
N LEU A 355 6.47 15.91 -21.88
CA LEU A 355 6.44 17.35 -21.62
C LEU A 355 5.62 18.13 -22.67
N ALA A 356 5.05 17.44 -23.65
CA ALA A 356 4.46 18.05 -24.84
C ALA A 356 2.92 18.17 -24.82
N ASP A 357 2.21 17.50 -23.92
CA ASP A 357 0.75 17.56 -23.93
C ASP A 357 0.16 18.24 -22.69
N SER A 358 0.21 19.58 -22.71
CA SER A 358 -0.48 20.43 -21.73
C SER A 358 -2.00 20.46 -21.94
N THR A 359 -2.52 19.78 -22.97
CA THR A 359 -3.92 19.79 -23.37
C THR A 359 -4.66 18.49 -23.08
N ALA A 360 -3.97 17.40 -22.71
CA ALA A 360 -4.63 16.17 -22.32
C ALA A 360 -5.43 16.37 -21.02
N GLN A 361 -6.71 16.05 -21.09
CA GLN A 361 -7.61 16.12 -19.95
C GLN A 361 -7.09 15.24 -18.82
N ARG A 362 -7.22 15.71 -17.58
CA ARG A 362 -6.68 15.11 -16.35
C ARG A 362 -6.97 13.62 -16.16
N VAL A 363 -8.00 13.12 -16.78
CA VAL A 363 -8.48 11.71 -16.70
C VAL A 363 -7.60 10.73 -17.49
N GLU A 364 -6.88 11.19 -18.50
CA GLU A 364 -6.05 10.32 -19.36
C GLU A 364 -4.59 10.19 -18.90
N LYS A 365 -4.17 11.07 -17.99
CA LYS A 365 -2.76 11.07 -17.55
C LYS A 365 -2.47 9.89 -16.64
N GLU A 366 -1.45 9.10 -16.99
CA GLU A 366 -0.92 8.06 -16.10
C GLU A 366 -0.20 8.71 -14.91
N ILE A 367 -0.58 8.33 -13.68
CA ILE A 367 0.01 8.82 -12.42
C ILE A 367 0.29 7.66 -11.48
N ILE A 368 1.29 7.81 -10.61
CA ILE A 368 1.57 6.83 -9.57
C ILE A 368 0.50 6.93 -8.47
N THR A 369 -0.05 5.78 -8.08
CA THR A 369 -1.07 5.65 -7.04
C THR A 369 -0.60 4.88 -5.81
N GLN A 370 0.47 4.08 -5.93
CA GLN A 370 1.03 3.32 -4.81
C GLN A 370 2.52 3.06 -5.00
N LEU A 371 3.26 3.01 -3.89
CA LEU A 371 4.63 2.54 -3.80
C LEU A 371 4.73 1.32 -2.89
N ALA A 372 5.69 0.45 -3.17
CA ALA A 372 6.16 -0.59 -2.26
C ALA A 372 7.69 -0.68 -2.31
N ALA A 373 8.34 -0.82 -1.16
CA ALA A 373 9.79 -0.91 -1.07
C ALA A 373 10.22 -2.22 -0.41
N GLY A 374 11.08 -2.97 -1.09
CA GLY A 374 11.78 -4.12 -0.54
C GLY A 374 13.09 -3.71 0.16
N LYS A 375 14.02 -4.64 0.27
CA LYS A 375 15.32 -4.36 0.89
C LYS A 375 16.05 -3.23 0.16
N ASP A 376 16.26 -3.38 -1.14
CA ASP A 376 16.99 -2.43 -1.99
C ASP A 376 16.36 -2.30 -3.39
N HIS A 377 15.04 -2.53 -3.51
CA HIS A 377 14.27 -2.33 -4.73
C HIS A 377 12.92 -1.68 -4.42
N VAL A 378 12.30 -1.11 -5.43
CA VAL A 378 11.02 -0.39 -5.32
C VAL A 378 10.11 -0.82 -6.45
N LEU A 379 8.83 -0.94 -6.14
CA LEU A 379 7.74 -1.06 -7.10
C LEU A 379 6.84 0.17 -7.01
N ALA A 380 6.30 0.58 -8.15
CA ALA A 380 5.28 1.63 -8.23
C ALA A 380 4.12 1.16 -9.11
N LEU A 381 2.90 1.38 -8.64
CA LEU A 381 1.64 1.11 -9.35
C LEU A 381 1.06 2.41 -9.87
N THR A 382 0.48 2.39 -11.07
CA THR A 382 -0.21 3.53 -11.66
C THR A 382 -1.74 3.36 -11.68
N ASN A 383 -2.47 4.45 -11.92
CA ASN A 383 -3.91 4.44 -12.16
C ASN A 383 -4.33 3.74 -13.47
N LYS A 384 -3.37 3.26 -14.27
CA LYS A 384 -3.58 2.47 -15.50
C LYS A 384 -3.11 1.03 -15.33
N ASP A 385 -3.05 0.53 -14.09
CA ASP A 385 -2.63 -0.83 -13.74
C ASP A 385 -1.21 -1.19 -14.22
N SER A 386 -0.39 -0.19 -14.54
CA SER A 386 1.01 -0.41 -14.88
C SER A 386 1.87 -0.52 -13.62
N VAL A 387 2.74 -1.51 -13.60
CA VAL A 387 3.72 -1.70 -12.53
C VAL A 387 5.11 -1.32 -13.04
N TYR A 388 5.80 -0.47 -12.30
CA TYR A 388 7.20 -0.09 -12.55
C TYR A 388 8.08 -0.65 -11.44
N GLY A 389 9.34 -0.98 -11.78
CA GLY A 389 10.33 -1.46 -10.82
C GLY A 389 11.70 -0.86 -11.06
N TRP A 390 12.48 -0.63 -9.98
CA TRP A 390 13.88 -0.18 -10.03
C TRP A 390 14.64 -0.57 -8.75
N GLY A 391 15.97 -0.43 -8.79
CA GLY A 391 16.87 -0.77 -7.69
C GLY A 391 17.57 -2.10 -7.90
N LEU A 392 17.88 -2.81 -6.80
CA LEU A 392 18.57 -4.10 -6.82
C LEU A 392 17.72 -5.17 -7.53
N ASN A 393 18.37 -5.97 -8.40
CA ASN A 393 17.74 -7.07 -9.14
C ASN A 393 18.57 -8.37 -9.13
N ALA A 394 19.55 -8.48 -8.23
CA ALA A 394 20.44 -9.65 -8.17
C ALA A 394 19.71 -10.96 -7.85
N SER A 395 18.55 -10.89 -7.23
CA SER A 395 17.64 -12.02 -6.95
C SER A 395 16.38 -11.99 -7.84
N SER A 396 16.42 -11.31 -8.97
CA SER A 396 15.27 -11.14 -9.87
C SER A 396 14.05 -10.45 -9.23
N GLN A 397 14.26 -9.64 -8.19
CA GLN A 397 13.19 -9.00 -7.44
C GLN A 397 12.44 -7.91 -8.24
N ILE A 398 13.00 -7.43 -9.36
CA ILE A 398 12.31 -6.58 -10.33
C ILE A 398 11.79 -7.41 -11.51
N GLY A 399 12.13 -8.70 -11.50
CA GLY A 399 11.77 -9.65 -12.52
C GLY A 399 12.74 -9.71 -13.68
N TYR A 400 12.50 -10.70 -14.52
CA TYR A 400 13.36 -11.12 -15.58
C TYR A 400 12.49 -11.51 -16.77
N ASN A 401 12.64 -10.92 -17.86
CA ASN A 401 12.41 -11.60 -19.14
C ASN A 401 12.75 -10.71 -20.34
N GLY A 402 13.83 -11.03 -21.06
CA GLY A 402 14.04 -10.64 -22.45
C GLY A 402 13.93 -9.17 -22.88
N ILE A 403 13.43 -8.31 -22.01
CA ILE A 403 13.08 -6.93 -22.31
C ILE A 403 14.18 -6.03 -21.76
N GLY A 404 15.27 -5.94 -22.48
CA GLY A 404 16.24 -4.87 -22.27
C GLY A 404 17.15 -4.96 -21.03
N PHE A 405 16.98 -5.97 -20.17
CA PHE A 405 17.79 -6.15 -18.96
C PHE A 405 19.09 -6.95 -19.18
N LYS A 406 19.36 -7.39 -20.39
CA LYS A 406 20.66 -7.99 -20.73
C LYS A 406 21.71 -6.89 -20.81
N ASN A 407 22.73 -6.98 -19.96
CA ASN A 407 23.96 -6.29 -20.28
C ASN A 407 24.62 -6.98 -21.51
N THR A 408 25.57 -6.32 -22.13
CA THR A 408 26.26 -6.77 -23.37
C THR A 408 27.02 -8.10 -23.25
N VAL A 409 26.96 -8.79 -22.10
CA VAL A 409 27.75 -9.99 -21.76
C VAL A 409 26.89 -11.21 -21.39
N ASN A 410 25.61 -11.26 -21.73
CA ASN A 410 24.68 -12.34 -21.33
C ASN A 410 24.45 -12.50 -19.81
N ALA A 411 24.89 -11.56 -18.98
CA ALA A 411 24.60 -11.50 -17.57
C ALA A 411 23.38 -10.60 -17.33
N TRP A 412 22.60 -10.96 -16.34
CA TRP A 412 21.43 -10.18 -15.91
C TRP A 412 21.89 -8.90 -15.26
N ALA A 413 21.19 -7.81 -15.52
CA ALA A 413 21.45 -6.58 -14.79
C ALA A 413 21.16 -6.83 -13.30
N SER A 414 22.19 -6.77 -12.47
CA SER A 414 22.05 -6.89 -11.00
C SER A 414 21.35 -5.68 -10.38
N THR A 415 21.23 -4.59 -11.13
CA THR A 415 20.54 -3.36 -10.72
C THR A 415 19.80 -2.74 -11.91
N ILE A 416 18.62 -2.21 -11.67
CA ILE A 416 17.83 -1.43 -12.62
C ILE A 416 17.91 0.02 -12.21
N THR A 417 18.68 0.81 -12.95
CA THR A 417 19.09 2.16 -12.55
C THR A 417 18.04 3.24 -12.79
N ALA A 418 16.96 2.92 -13.50
CA ALA A 418 15.84 3.83 -13.73
C ALA A 418 14.51 3.07 -13.61
N PRO A 419 13.42 3.73 -13.16
CA PRO A 419 12.10 3.11 -13.14
C PRO A 419 11.74 2.53 -14.51
N THR A 420 11.43 1.24 -14.55
CA THR A 420 11.15 0.51 -15.78
C THR A 420 9.80 -0.19 -15.67
N LYS A 421 8.96 -0.02 -16.70
CA LYS A 421 7.63 -0.64 -16.77
C LYS A 421 7.76 -2.16 -16.93
N LEU A 422 7.08 -2.90 -16.06
CA LEU A 422 7.07 -4.36 -16.09
C LEU A 422 5.99 -4.85 -17.08
N PRO A 423 6.31 -5.82 -17.94
CA PRO A 423 5.42 -6.18 -19.06
C PRO A 423 4.30 -7.15 -18.70
N TRP A 424 4.37 -7.81 -17.53
CA TRP A 424 3.54 -8.97 -17.22
C TRP A 424 2.08 -8.65 -16.89
N PHE A 425 1.79 -7.41 -16.49
CA PHE A 425 0.48 -7.04 -15.95
C PHE A 425 -0.37 -6.26 -16.93
N ALA A 426 0.03 -6.16 -18.20
CA ALA A 426 -0.75 -5.46 -19.23
C ALA A 426 -2.14 -6.08 -19.40
N GLY A 427 -3.19 -5.28 -19.20
CA GLY A 427 -4.58 -5.72 -19.31
C GLY A 427 -5.10 -6.54 -18.11
N GLN A 428 -4.35 -6.57 -17.00
CA GLN A 428 -4.77 -7.12 -15.72
C GLN A 428 -5.24 -5.97 -14.81
N GLU A 429 -6.19 -6.23 -13.92
CA GLU A 429 -6.57 -5.28 -12.87
C GLU A 429 -5.64 -5.46 -11.68
N VAL A 430 -4.67 -4.54 -11.52
CA VAL A 430 -3.69 -4.59 -10.43
C VAL A 430 -4.22 -3.79 -9.25
N ARG A 431 -4.66 -4.50 -8.20
CA ARG A 431 -5.16 -3.86 -6.98
C ARG A 431 -4.03 -3.26 -6.14
N ARG A 432 -2.91 -4.00 -5.96
CA ARG A 432 -1.81 -3.60 -5.08
C ARG A 432 -0.48 -4.19 -5.48
N VAL A 433 0.57 -3.49 -5.11
CA VAL A 433 1.95 -3.97 -5.14
C VAL A 433 2.51 -4.06 -3.73
N TYR A 434 3.35 -5.09 -3.49
CA TYR A 434 4.06 -5.27 -2.22
C TYR A 434 5.51 -5.66 -2.50
N ALA A 435 6.40 -5.26 -1.63
CA ALA A 435 7.82 -5.64 -1.69
C ALA A 435 8.39 -5.73 -0.27
N ASN A 436 9.20 -6.74 -0.01
CA ASN A 436 10.02 -6.83 1.21
C ASN A 436 11.19 -7.79 0.97
N GLY A 437 12.26 -7.66 1.74
CA GLY A 437 13.45 -8.45 1.50
C GLY A 437 13.89 -8.35 0.03
N ASN A 438 14.08 -9.48 -0.61
CA ASN A 438 14.39 -9.59 -2.05
C ASN A 438 13.21 -10.17 -2.85
N ALA A 439 11.99 -10.03 -2.39
CA ALA A 439 10.78 -10.52 -3.04
C ALA A 439 9.80 -9.40 -3.36
N SER A 440 9.04 -9.60 -4.41
CA SER A 440 8.01 -8.71 -4.94
C SER A 440 6.71 -9.46 -5.15
N TYR A 441 5.59 -8.75 -4.97
CA TYR A 441 4.26 -9.34 -5.10
C TYR A 441 3.29 -8.35 -5.73
N VAL A 442 2.33 -8.89 -6.45
CA VAL A 442 1.20 -8.17 -7.03
C VAL A 442 -0.09 -8.88 -6.67
N LEU A 443 -1.06 -8.14 -6.20
CA LEU A 443 -2.42 -8.62 -5.96
C LEU A 443 -3.30 -8.20 -7.13
N LEU A 444 -3.89 -9.20 -7.79
CA LEU A 444 -4.76 -8.99 -8.95
C LEU A 444 -6.23 -9.24 -8.61
N ASP A 445 -7.09 -8.44 -9.20
CA ASP A 445 -8.54 -8.66 -9.24
C ASP A 445 -9.00 -9.12 -10.64
N ASN A 446 -10.22 -9.62 -10.73
CA ASN A 446 -10.85 -10.06 -11.99
C ASN A 446 -10.00 -10.99 -12.86
N VAL A 447 -9.17 -11.83 -12.23
CA VAL A 447 -8.40 -12.83 -12.97
C VAL A 447 -9.37 -13.79 -13.66
N ALA A 448 -9.42 -13.72 -14.99
CA ALA A 448 -10.26 -14.60 -15.80
C ALA A 448 -9.93 -16.06 -15.49
N ALA A 449 -10.96 -16.84 -15.10
CA ALA A 449 -10.79 -18.27 -14.94
C ALA A 449 -10.48 -18.90 -16.30
N ASN A 450 -9.45 -19.74 -16.34
CA ASN A 450 -9.02 -20.44 -17.56
C ASN A 450 -10.06 -21.42 -18.14
N ASN A 451 -11.25 -21.53 -17.52
CA ASN A 451 -12.38 -22.32 -17.97
C ASN A 451 -13.68 -21.53 -17.89
N SER A 452 -14.45 -21.56 -18.95
CA SER A 452 -15.67 -20.79 -19.21
C SER A 452 -16.82 -20.92 -18.20
N ASN A 453 -16.67 -21.66 -17.11
CA ASN A 453 -17.71 -21.91 -16.10
C ASN A 453 -17.34 -21.48 -14.68
N THR A 454 -16.20 -20.84 -14.45
CA THR A 454 -15.79 -20.38 -13.12
C THR A 454 -15.81 -18.85 -13.07
N ARG A 455 -16.35 -18.32 -11.97
CA ARG A 455 -16.42 -16.88 -11.68
C ARG A 455 -15.00 -16.29 -11.66
N ALA A 456 -14.82 -15.09 -12.17
CA ALA A 456 -13.57 -14.33 -12.00
C ALA A 456 -13.14 -14.34 -10.53
N SER A 457 -11.86 -14.58 -10.29
CA SER A 457 -11.30 -14.66 -8.93
C SER A 457 -10.65 -13.33 -8.58
N ASP A 458 -11.01 -12.79 -7.42
CA ASP A 458 -10.42 -11.57 -6.85
C ASP A 458 -9.33 -11.93 -5.84
N GLY A 459 -8.38 -11.01 -5.63
CA GLY A 459 -7.36 -11.15 -4.62
C GLY A 459 -6.39 -12.30 -4.90
N ILE A 460 -5.99 -12.51 -6.15
CA ILE A 460 -4.99 -13.51 -6.55
C ILE A 460 -3.59 -12.91 -6.41
N LEU A 461 -2.73 -13.62 -5.67
CA LEU A 461 -1.36 -13.17 -5.40
C LEU A 461 -0.37 -13.78 -6.38
N TYR A 462 0.40 -12.91 -7.04
CA TYR A 462 1.58 -13.26 -7.85
C TYR A 462 2.85 -12.85 -7.12
N ALA A 463 3.88 -13.70 -7.14
CA ALA A 463 5.15 -13.49 -6.46
C ALA A 463 6.33 -13.72 -7.40
N TRP A 464 7.42 -12.98 -7.20
CA TRP A 464 8.71 -13.19 -7.87
C TRP A 464 9.86 -12.64 -7.02
N GLY A 465 11.10 -12.92 -7.42
CA GLY A 465 12.29 -12.65 -6.62
C GLY A 465 12.65 -13.83 -5.72
N MET A 466 13.38 -13.58 -4.64
CA MET A 466 13.83 -14.61 -3.72
C MET A 466 12.96 -14.66 -2.48
N PHE A 467 12.36 -15.82 -2.23
CA PHE A 467 11.61 -16.09 -1.00
C PHE A 467 11.91 -17.49 -0.46
N GLY A 468 11.70 -17.65 0.84
CA GLY A 468 11.85 -18.94 1.51
C GLY A 468 10.63 -19.83 1.30
N GLU A 469 10.83 -21.09 1.00
CA GLU A 469 9.81 -22.13 1.03
C GLU A 469 10.09 -23.14 2.13
N THR A 470 9.04 -23.62 2.80
CA THR A 470 9.10 -24.83 3.62
C THR A 470 8.26 -25.93 2.96
N ASP A 471 8.79 -27.15 2.87
CA ASP A 471 8.09 -28.31 2.32
C ASP A 471 7.03 -28.90 3.28
N GLY A 472 6.67 -28.19 4.33
CA GLY A 472 5.79 -28.66 5.40
C GLY A 472 6.42 -29.75 6.29
N LYS A 473 7.66 -30.15 6.02
CA LYS A 473 8.45 -31.13 6.78
C LYS A 473 9.68 -30.53 7.46
N GLY A 474 9.77 -29.18 7.47
CA GLY A 474 10.87 -28.46 8.10
C GLY A 474 12.12 -28.25 7.22
N LYS A 475 12.13 -28.71 5.97
CA LYS A 475 13.22 -28.44 5.04
C LYS A 475 12.97 -27.09 4.37
N THR A 476 13.86 -26.16 4.60
CA THR A 476 13.83 -24.83 3.95
C THR A 476 14.58 -24.89 2.62
N SER A 477 13.99 -24.32 1.58
CA SER A 477 14.65 -24.05 0.32
C SER A 477 14.45 -22.59 -0.05
N TYR A 478 15.43 -22.01 -0.74
CA TYR A 478 15.27 -20.69 -1.36
C TYR A 478 14.92 -20.90 -2.82
N GLU A 479 13.86 -20.26 -3.27
CA GLU A 479 13.51 -20.23 -4.67
C GLU A 479 13.66 -18.82 -5.23
N ASN A 480 14.34 -18.71 -6.37
CA ASN A 480 14.38 -17.49 -7.16
C ASN A 480 13.39 -17.63 -8.32
N LEU A 481 12.30 -16.90 -8.26
CA LEU A 481 11.38 -16.77 -9.39
C LEU A 481 11.76 -15.55 -10.22
N ASN A 482 12.09 -15.79 -11.47
CA ASN A 482 12.55 -14.76 -12.39
C ASN A 482 11.40 -13.92 -12.96
N GLU A 483 10.18 -14.38 -12.87
CA GLU A 483 8.97 -13.72 -13.37
C GLU A 483 7.78 -14.00 -12.43
N PRO A 484 6.76 -13.14 -12.44
CA PRO A 484 5.59 -13.31 -11.59
C PRO A 484 4.92 -14.67 -11.78
N THR A 485 4.76 -15.40 -10.70
CA THR A 485 4.16 -16.72 -10.69
C THR A 485 3.09 -16.81 -9.61
N ASN A 486 1.93 -17.38 -9.95
CA ASN A 486 0.91 -17.73 -8.96
C ASN A 486 1.23 -19.08 -8.33
N LYS A 487 2.20 -19.14 -7.43
CA LYS A 487 2.51 -20.36 -6.67
C LYS A 487 1.64 -20.52 -5.42
N LEU A 488 1.07 -19.45 -4.93
CA LEU A 488 0.24 -19.41 -3.73
C LEU A 488 -1.23 -19.65 -4.09
N THR A 489 -1.51 -20.69 -4.88
CA THR A 489 -2.85 -21.00 -5.44
C THR A 489 -3.92 -21.26 -4.38
N SER A 490 -3.52 -21.57 -3.14
CA SER A 490 -4.42 -21.70 -1.99
C SER A 490 -4.88 -20.36 -1.42
N LEU A 491 -4.13 -19.28 -1.65
CA LEU A 491 -4.49 -17.94 -1.19
C LEU A 491 -5.39 -17.27 -2.21
N LYS A 492 -6.64 -17.08 -1.85
CA LYS A 492 -7.68 -16.42 -2.66
C LYS A 492 -8.38 -15.38 -1.79
N ASN A 493 -9.00 -14.40 -2.43
CA ASN A 493 -9.73 -13.33 -1.76
C ASN A 493 -8.85 -12.55 -0.76
N ILE A 494 -7.56 -12.42 -1.03
CA ILE A 494 -6.66 -11.65 -0.17
C ILE A 494 -7.00 -10.16 -0.34
N ASP A 495 -7.16 -9.46 0.77
CA ASP A 495 -7.41 -8.01 0.78
C ASP A 495 -6.26 -7.21 1.41
N ASN A 496 -5.48 -7.82 2.29
CA ASN A 496 -4.28 -7.21 2.86
C ASN A 496 -3.21 -8.26 3.13
N MET A 497 -1.95 -7.85 3.04
CA MET A 497 -0.81 -8.69 3.40
C MET A 497 0.38 -7.84 3.80
N THR A 498 1.29 -8.46 4.53
CA THR A 498 2.61 -7.91 4.81
C THR A 498 3.64 -9.03 4.82
N MET A 499 4.88 -8.65 4.68
CA MET A 499 5.97 -9.61 4.59
C MET A 499 7.07 -9.25 5.57
N GLY A 500 7.59 -10.30 6.20
CA GLY A 500 8.88 -10.26 6.86
C GLY A 500 10.02 -10.56 5.87
N THR A 501 11.21 -10.82 6.41
CA THR A 501 12.37 -11.11 5.54
C THR A 501 12.18 -12.39 4.74
N MET A 502 11.56 -13.42 5.32
CA MET A 502 11.42 -14.77 4.73
C MET A 502 10.03 -15.39 4.91
N HIS A 503 9.07 -14.63 5.40
CA HIS A 503 7.70 -15.11 5.62
C HIS A 503 6.72 -14.00 5.30
N LEU A 504 5.47 -14.36 5.07
CA LEU A 504 4.36 -13.43 4.88
C LEU A 504 3.21 -13.78 5.83
N ILE A 505 2.39 -12.79 6.11
CA ILE A 505 1.06 -12.93 6.68
C ILE A 505 0.07 -12.21 5.77
N ALA A 506 -1.02 -12.88 5.44
CA ALA A 506 -2.09 -12.38 4.60
C ALA A 506 -3.43 -12.47 5.31
N HIS A 507 -4.27 -11.48 5.06
CA HIS A 507 -5.64 -11.42 5.56
C HIS A 507 -6.60 -11.70 4.40
N GLU A 508 -7.51 -12.67 4.61
CA GLU A 508 -8.55 -13.02 3.65
C GLU A 508 -9.77 -12.12 3.84
N LYS A 509 -10.33 -11.63 2.75
CA LYS A 509 -11.61 -10.91 2.75
C LYS A 509 -12.74 -11.85 3.17
N PRO A 510 -13.55 -11.52 4.17
CA PRO A 510 -14.68 -12.33 4.57
C PRO A 510 -15.68 -12.54 3.43
N LEU A 511 -16.05 -13.80 3.14
CA LEU A 511 -16.90 -14.17 2.00
C LEU A 511 -18.37 -13.74 2.11
N ASN A 512 -18.85 -13.35 3.30
CA ASN A 512 -20.28 -13.16 3.57
C ASN A 512 -20.59 -11.81 4.25
N GLN A 513 -20.17 -10.69 3.66
CA GLN A 513 -20.57 -9.39 4.21
C GLN A 513 -21.45 -8.60 3.23
N ASN A 514 -22.76 -8.81 3.34
CA ASN A 514 -23.76 -7.97 2.68
C ASN A 514 -23.97 -6.60 3.39
N ASN A 515 -23.41 -6.40 4.59
CA ASN A 515 -23.60 -5.15 5.35
C ASN A 515 -22.32 -4.81 6.13
N GLY A 516 -21.50 -4.00 5.58
CA GLY A 516 -20.59 -3.04 6.18
C GLY A 516 -19.60 -3.55 7.23
N ILE A 517 -18.38 -3.45 7.09
CA ILE A 517 -17.13 -3.62 7.81
C ILE A 517 -16.40 -4.89 7.33
N PRO A 518 -15.70 -4.80 6.19
CA PRO A 518 -14.97 -5.92 5.62
C PRO A 518 -13.76 -6.38 6.43
N PHE A 519 -13.39 -5.70 7.53
CA PHE A 519 -12.06 -5.81 8.13
C PHE A 519 -12.00 -6.57 9.47
N LYS A 520 -13.12 -7.08 9.99
CA LYS A 520 -13.15 -7.63 11.36
C LYS A 520 -13.07 -9.14 11.49
N ASN A 521 -13.34 -9.94 10.44
CA ASN A 521 -13.54 -11.40 10.57
C ASN A 521 -12.99 -12.18 9.36
N GLY A 522 -11.80 -11.90 8.87
CA GLY A 522 -11.14 -12.69 7.84
C GLY A 522 -10.21 -13.74 8.44
N ASN A 523 -9.92 -14.80 7.68
CA ASN A 523 -8.88 -15.75 8.05
C ASN A 523 -7.49 -15.10 7.87
N LEU A 524 -6.56 -15.48 8.76
CA LEU A 524 -5.16 -15.13 8.61
C LEU A 524 -4.39 -16.33 8.09
N PHE A 525 -3.60 -16.11 7.06
CA PHE A 525 -2.70 -17.09 6.49
C PHE A 525 -1.27 -16.64 6.70
N THR A 526 -0.41 -17.57 7.10
CA THR A 526 1.04 -17.36 7.14
C THR A 526 1.72 -18.34 6.21
N TRP A 527 2.76 -17.89 5.53
CA TRP A 527 3.51 -18.69 4.58
C TRP A 527 4.98 -18.26 4.55
N GLY A 528 5.85 -19.22 4.24
CA GLY A 528 7.29 -18.99 4.15
C GLY A 528 8.08 -19.76 5.18
N TRP A 529 9.25 -19.24 5.54
CA TRP A 529 10.14 -19.88 6.50
C TRP A 529 9.72 -19.64 7.95
N SER A 530 9.49 -20.73 8.71
CA SER A 530 9.11 -20.67 10.13
C SER A 530 10.34 -20.61 11.05
N PHE A 531 11.21 -19.62 10.84
CA PHE A 531 12.33 -19.42 11.74
C PHE A 531 11.84 -18.80 13.06
N GLU A 532 12.21 -19.44 14.18
CA GLU A 532 11.84 -18.98 15.52
C GLU A 532 10.32 -18.78 15.74
N GLY A 533 9.48 -19.61 15.10
CA GLY A 533 8.04 -19.57 15.27
C GLY A 533 7.32 -18.46 14.49
N SER A 534 7.96 -17.83 13.51
CA SER A 534 7.40 -16.67 12.80
C SER A 534 6.08 -16.95 12.05
N LEU A 535 5.74 -18.21 11.78
CA LEU A 535 4.45 -18.59 11.16
C LEU A 535 3.32 -18.77 12.15
N GLY A 536 3.60 -18.86 13.45
CA GLY A 536 2.53 -19.01 14.47
C GLY A 536 1.77 -20.33 14.43
N ASN A 537 2.40 -21.44 13.97
CA ASN A 537 1.73 -22.72 13.73
C ASN A 537 2.42 -23.93 14.39
N GLU A 538 3.20 -23.73 15.45
CA GLU A 538 3.99 -24.75 16.17
C GLU A 538 5.05 -25.49 15.34
N ASN A 539 5.15 -25.23 14.03
CA ASN A 539 6.19 -25.83 13.18
C ASN A 539 7.46 -24.98 13.26
N ILE A 540 8.41 -25.44 14.04
CA ILE A 540 9.72 -24.79 14.21
C ILE A 540 10.70 -25.44 13.24
N ALA A 541 11.24 -24.65 12.31
CA ALA A 541 12.48 -25.00 11.63
C ALA A 541 13.64 -24.37 12.41
N TYR A 542 14.51 -25.20 12.98
CA TYR A 542 15.74 -24.78 13.64
C TYR A 542 16.86 -24.59 12.61
#